data_f8503926e01a8c9933043c041089aec8
#
_entry.id   f8503926e01a8c9933043c041089aec8
#
_cell.length_a   1.000
_cell.length_b   1.000
_cell.length_c   1.000
_cell.angle_alpha   90.00
_cell.angle_beta   90.00
_cell.angle_gamma   90.00
#
_symmetry.space_group_name_H-M   'P 1'
#
loop_
_entity.id
_entity.type
_entity.pdbx_description
1 polymer ?
#
loop_
_entity_poly.entity_id
_entity_poly.type
_entity_poly.pdbx_seq_one_letter_code
_entity_poly.pdbx_strand_id
1 'polypeptide(L)'
;MKKKEIILKGIPASPGIVSGKAFLYGREQYTIARRSVKEEQIPNELKRFKEALAQTKNEILDIKKRISEEMSAKHAQIFSAHLLVIDDSMLIDEVVSKLKKDKLSIEYIFQDVLRRYIKVFSEMDDEYLKERISDINDVGRRILRNLIGAKEDILSNLKEKVIVIAYDLSPSDTATMHKKNVKGFATDIGGRTSHTAIMAKSLEIPAVVGLEVLTKKVE
;
A
#
# COMPACT_ATOMS: atom_id res chain seq x y z
N MET A 1 8.25 12.29 -33.54
CA MET A 1 8.13 10.81 -33.55
C MET A 1 6.67 10.42 -33.36
N LYS A 2 6.07 9.59 -34.21
CA LYS A 2 4.73 9.05 -33.98
C LYS A 2 4.81 8.12 -32.74
N LYS A 3 4.08 8.44 -31.67
CA LYS A 3 3.93 7.51 -30.53
C LYS A 3 3.32 6.22 -31.05
N LYS A 4 4.01 5.11 -30.80
CA LYS A 4 3.56 3.79 -31.24
C LYS A 4 2.38 3.37 -30.35
N GLU A 5 1.26 3.01 -30.95
CA GLU A 5 0.13 2.42 -30.23
C GLU A 5 0.54 1.07 -29.64
N ILE A 6 0.18 0.83 -28.38
CA ILE A 6 0.44 -0.41 -27.66
C ILE A 6 -0.89 -0.98 -27.21
N ILE A 7 -1.18 -2.21 -27.60
CA ILE A 7 -2.36 -2.95 -27.18
C ILE A 7 -1.91 -4.03 -26.19
N LEU A 8 -2.48 -4.00 -24.99
CA LEU A 8 -2.24 -5.03 -23.97
C LEU A 8 -3.57 -5.72 -23.66
N LYS A 9 -3.50 -7.02 -23.38
CA LYS A 9 -4.65 -7.82 -22.94
C LYS A 9 -4.48 -8.18 -21.47
N GLY A 10 -5.53 -7.95 -20.68
CA GLY A 10 -5.56 -8.29 -19.27
C GLY A 10 -6.89 -8.93 -18.88
N ILE A 11 -7.08 -9.13 -17.60
CA ILE A 11 -8.26 -9.72 -17.00
C ILE A 11 -9.25 -8.58 -16.67
N PRO A 12 -10.49 -8.60 -17.19
CA PRO A 12 -11.49 -7.60 -16.86
C PRO A 12 -11.88 -7.75 -15.38
N ALA A 13 -11.59 -6.72 -14.58
CA ALA A 13 -11.89 -6.67 -13.16
C ALA A 13 -13.22 -5.95 -12.88
N SER A 14 -13.50 -4.87 -13.61
CA SER A 14 -14.76 -4.14 -13.53
C SER A 14 -15.15 -3.64 -14.93
N PRO A 15 -16.43 -3.70 -15.32
CA PRO A 15 -16.85 -3.34 -16.67
C PRO A 15 -16.75 -1.85 -16.94
N GLY A 16 -16.59 -1.49 -18.21
CA GLY A 16 -16.63 -0.11 -18.71
C GLY A 16 -15.54 0.17 -19.74
N ILE A 17 -15.69 1.30 -20.41
CA ILE A 17 -14.71 1.83 -21.38
C ILE A 17 -14.37 3.24 -20.95
N VAL A 18 -13.10 3.52 -20.75
CA VAL A 18 -12.60 4.83 -20.36
C VAL A 18 -11.40 5.24 -21.18
N SER A 19 -11.27 6.55 -21.40
CA SER A 19 -10.09 7.16 -21.99
C SER A 19 -9.64 8.36 -21.16
N GLY A 20 -8.34 8.61 -21.09
CA GLY A 20 -7.79 9.70 -20.31
C GLY A 20 -6.29 9.64 -20.18
N LYS A 21 -5.73 10.61 -19.43
CA LYS A 21 -4.32 10.62 -19.07
C LYS A 21 -4.00 9.45 -18.15
N ALA A 22 -2.87 8.80 -18.39
CA ALA A 22 -2.31 7.81 -17.49
C ALA A 22 -1.62 8.51 -16.31
N PHE A 23 -1.85 8.00 -15.11
CA PHE A 23 -1.17 8.39 -13.89
C PHE A 23 -0.47 7.17 -13.32
N LEU A 24 0.85 7.15 -13.35
CA LEU A 24 1.64 6.02 -12.88
C LEU A 24 1.84 6.11 -11.37
N TYR A 25 1.24 5.16 -10.66
CA TYR A 25 1.23 5.07 -9.21
C TYR A 25 2.20 3.99 -8.70
N GLY A 26 2.81 4.23 -7.55
CA GLY A 26 3.63 3.22 -6.84
C GLY A 26 5.08 3.14 -7.31
N ARG A 27 5.56 4.07 -8.14
CA ARG A 27 7.01 4.20 -8.45
C ARG A 27 7.81 4.79 -7.27
N GLU A 28 7.16 5.42 -6.32
CA GLU A 28 7.84 6.01 -5.17
C GLU A 28 8.23 4.90 -4.18
N GLN A 29 9.41 4.34 -4.38
CA GLN A 29 10.10 3.62 -3.31
C GLN A 29 10.82 4.67 -2.48
N TYR A 30 10.41 4.83 -1.23
CA TYR A 30 11.13 5.69 -0.29
C TYR A 30 12.56 5.18 -0.14
N THR A 31 13.52 5.96 -0.64
CA THR A 31 14.93 5.69 -0.38
C THR A 31 15.27 6.16 1.02
N ILE A 32 15.33 5.22 1.95
CA ILE A 32 15.66 5.52 3.35
C ILE A 32 17.17 5.51 3.50
N ALA A 33 17.74 6.68 3.78
CA ALA A 33 19.16 6.79 4.04
C ALA A 33 19.53 6.13 5.39
N ARG A 34 20.63 5.38 5.39
CA ARG A 34 21.22 4.85 6.62
C ARG A 34 21.84 5.99 7.41
N ARG A 35 21.18 6.41 8.49
CA ARG A 35 21.61 7.51 9.36
C ARG A 35 21.85 7.00 10.77
N SER A 36 23.01 7.28 11.35
CA SER A 36 23.31 6.99 12.76
C SER A 36 22.56 7.92 13.70
N VAL A 37 22.19 7.41 14.86
CA VAL A 37 21.46 8.09 15.92
C VAL A 37 22.28 8.00 17.20
N LYS A 38 22.43 9.11 17.90
CA LYS A 38 23.10 9.13 19.22
C LYS A 38 22.21 8.50 20.28
N GLU A 39 22.82 7.96 21.35
CA GLU A 39 22.11 7.37 22.50
C GLU A 39 21.00 8.27 23.03
N GLU A 40 21.30 9.54 23.19
CA GLU A 40 20.40 10.57 23.72
C GLU A 40 19.16 10.79 22.83
N GLN A 41 19.22 10.43 21.55
CA GLN A 41 18.15 10.58 20.57
C GLN A 41 17.22 9.36 20.50
N ILE A 42 17.62 8.21 21.06
CA ILE A 42 16.84 6.97 21.03
C ILE A 42 15.42 7.16 21.60
N PRO A 43 15.22 7.86 22.74
CA PRO A 43 13.86 8.10 23.24
C PRO A 43 12.98 8.87 22.26
N ASN A 44 13.54 9.82 21.52
CA ASN A 44 12.81 10.58 20.51
C ASN A 44 12.46 9.71 19.29
N GLU A 45 13.37 8.87 18.81
CA GLU A 45 13.10 7.92 17.72
C GLU A 45 12.00 6.92 18.12
N LEU A 46 12.01 6.43 19.36
CA LEU A 46 10.94 5.58 19.89
C LEU A 46 9.58 6.30 19.97
N LYS A 47 9.60 7.57 20.36
CA LYS A 47 8.39 8.40 20.38
C LYS A 47 7.81 8.55 18.97
N ARG A 48 8.64 8.90 17.99
CA ARG A 48 8.25 9.01 16.57
C ARG A 48 7.64 7.71 16.05
N PHE A 49 8.24 6.56 16.42
CA PHE A 49 7.71 5.25 16.03
C PHE A 49 6.31 5.00 16.60
N LYS A 50 6.12 5.24 17.89
CA LYS A 50 4.82 5.11 18.55
C LYS A 50 3.76 6.04 17.93
N GLU A 51 4.13 7.27 17.62
CA GLU A 51 3.24 8.25 16.98
C GLU A 51 2.85 7.77 15.56
N ALA A 52 3.80 7.25 14.79
CA ALA A 52 3.53 6.71 13.45
C ALA A 52 2.61 5.47 13.49
N LEU A 53 2.81 4.56 14.48
CA LEU A 53 1.92 3.42 14.69
C LEU A 53 0.49 3.88 15.04
N ALA A 54 0.35 4.81 15.98
CA ALA A 54 -0.94 5.35 16.40
C ALA A 54 -1.66 6.06 15.24
N GLN A 55 -0.94 6.88 14.48
CA GLN A 55 -1.48 7.56 13.31
C GLN A 55 -1.94 6.55 12.25
N THR A 56 -1.12 5.55 11.94
CA THR A 56 -1.46 4.49 10.98
C THR A 56 -2.71 3.72 11.43
N LYS A 57 -2.81 3.40 12.72
CA LYS A 57 -3.98 2.73 13.29
C LYS A 57 -5.26 3.54 13.10
N ASN A 58 -5.21 4.84 13.39
CA ASN A 58 -6.35 5.73 13.20
C ASN A 58 -6.76 5.81 11.72
N GLU A 59 -5.81 5.99 10.81
CA GLU A 59 -6.08 6.01 9.37
C GLU A 59 -6.78 4.73 8.90
N ILE A 60 -6.34 3.56 9.35
CA ILE A 60 -6.95 2.27 8.98
C ILE A 60 -8.35 2.11 9.60
N LEU A 61 -8.55 2.57 10.83
CA LEU A 61 -9.88 2.58 11.45
C LEU A 61 -10.86 3.47 10.69
N ASP A 62 -10.43 4.64 10.24
CA ASP A 62 -11.24 5.55 9.45
C ASP A 62 -11.59 4.94 8.08
N ILE A 63 -10.63 4.31 7.41
CA ILE A 63 -10.86 3.58 6.16
C ILE A 63 -11.86 2.44 6.40
N LYS A 64 -11.66 1.63 7.44
CA LYS A 64 -12.54 0.51 7.79
C LYS A 64 -13.97 0.99 8.01
N LYS A 65 -14.15 2.08 8.76
CA LYS A 65 -15.46 2.67 9.02
C LYS A 65 -16.12 3.11 7.71
N ARG A 66 -15.43 3.88 6.90
CA ARG A 66 -15.95 4.37 5.61
C ARG A 66 -16.34 3.23 4.68
N ILE A 67 -15.50 2.20 4.51
CA ILE A 67 -15.81 1.05 3.65
C ILE A 67 -16.99 0.26 4.19
N SER A 68 -17.14 0.15 5.51
CA SER A 68 -18.31 -0.51 6.12
C SER A 68 -19.61 0.24 5.83
N GLU A 69 -19.57 1.58 5.82
CA GLU A 69 -20.72 2.44 5.56
C GLU A 69 -21.07 2.52 4.06
N GLU A 70 -20.07 2.66 3.18
CA GLU A 70 -20.27 2.86 1.74
C GLU A 70 -20.49 1.56 0.97
N MET A 71 -19.96 0.42 1.46
CA MET A 71 -19.97 -0.84 0.71
C MET A 71 -20.61 -1.97 1.52
N SER A 72 -19.93 -2.53 2.49
CA SER A 72 -20.45 -3.50 3.47
C SER A 72 -19.42 -3.83 4.55
N ALA A 73 -19.92 -4.36 5.69
CA ALA A 73 -19.06 -4.87 6.77
C ALA A 73 -18.12 -6.00 6.31
N LYS A 74 -18.52 -6.81 5.31
CA LYS A 74 -17.68 -7.89 4.76
C LYS A 74 -16.44 -7.33 4.06
N HIS A 75 -16.56 -6.27 3.27
CA HIS A 75 -15.42 -5.63 2.61
C HIS A 75 -14.49 -4.93 3.62
N ALA A 76 -15.06 -4.45 4.73
CA ALA A 76 -14.27 -3.81 5.78
C ALA A 76 -13.46 -4.80 6.64
N GLN A 77 -13.75 -6.12 6.59
CA GLN A 77 -13.06 -7.13 7.39
C GLN A 77 -11.56 -7.23 7.08
N ILE A 78 -11.13 -6.95 5.85
CA ILE A 78 -9.71 -6.97 5.49
C ILE A 78 -8.89 -6.02 6.35
N PHE A 79 -9.45 -4.86 6.72
CA PHE A 79 -8.76 -3.90 7.56
C PHE A 79 -8.62 -4.36 9.03
N SER A 80 -9.34 -5.41 9.45
CA SER A 80 -9.09 -6.07 10.74
C SER A 80 -7.75 -6.80 10.75
N ALA A 81 -7.35 -7.41 9.63
CA ALA A 81 -6.04 -8.01 9.47
C ALA A 81 -4.91 -6.96 9.52
N HIS A 82 -5.13 -5.81 8.88
CA HIS A 82 -4.17 -4.70 8.94
C HIS A 82 -3.96 -4.19 10.38
N LEU A 83 -5.03 -4.13 11.19
CA LEU A 83 -4.91 -3.75 12.61
C LEU A 83 -4.10 -4.77 13.40
N LEU A 84 -4.22 -6.07 13.11
CA LEU A 84 -3.41 -7.10 13.76
C LEU A 84 -1.91 -6.94 13.44
N VAL A 85 -1.57 -6.55 12.22
CA VAL A 85 -0.16 -6.27 11.84
C VAL A 85 0.39 -5.07 12.62
N ILE A 86 -0.42 -4.01 12.82
CA ILE A 86 0.02 -2.82 13.59
C ILE A 86 0.24 -3.15 15.07
N ASP A 87 -0.60 -4.02 15.63
CA ASP A 87 -0.54 -4.41 17.05
C ASP A 87 0.38 -5.63 17.28
N ASP A 88 1.13 -6.09 16.25
CA ASP A 88 2.04 -7.22 16.38
C ASP A 88 3.23 -6.88 17.30
N SER A 89 3.20 -7.44 18.51
CA SER A 89 4.23 -7.20 19.52
C SER A 89 5.62 -7.70 19.09
N MET A 90 5.70 -8.80 18.33
CA MET A 90 6.98 -9.35 17.87
C MET A 90 7.68 -8.38 16.91
N LEU A 91 6.91 -7.84 15.96
CA LEU A 91 7.41 -6.83 15.02
C LEU A 91 7.88 -5.57 15.78
N ILE A 92 7.05 -5.07 16.70
CA ILE A 92 7.34 -3.86 17.47
C ILE A 92 8.58 -4.05 18.34
N ASP A 93 8.66 -5.15 19.11
CA ASP A 93 9.77 -5.45 20.02
C ASP A 93 11.09 -5.64 19.28
N GLU A 94 11.05 -6.25 18.08
CA GLU A 94 12.23 -6.39 17.25
C GLU A 94 12.74 -5.03 16.75
N VAL A 95 11.85 -4.15 16.30
CA VAL A 95 12.21 -2.78 15.88
C VAL A 95 12.84 -2.01 17.05
N VAL A 96 12.22 -2.07 18.24
CA VAL A 96 12.73 -1.40 19.45
C VAL A 96 14.09 -1.95 19.87
N SER A 97 14.27 -3.27 19.86
CA SER A 97 15.53 -3.93 20.21
C SER A 97 16.65 -3.53 19.25
N LYS A 98 16.38 -3.59 17.93
CA LYS A 98 17.35 -3.20 16.91
C LYS A 98 17.71 -1.72 16.97
N LEU A 99 16.75 -0.84 17.19
CA LEU A 99 17.04 0.60 17.36
C LEU A 99 18.05 0.85 18.48
N LYS A 100 17.85 0.23 19.64
CA LYS A 100 18.76 0.35 20.79
C LYS A 100 20.15 -0.24 20.52
N LYS A 101 20.20 -1.37 19.78
CA LYS A 101 21.43 -2.07 19.47
C LYS A 101 22.24 -1.38 18.36
N ASP A 102 21.60 -1.11 17.24
CA ASP A 102 22.27 -0.70 16.01
C ASP A 102 22.42 0.83 15.92
N LYS A 103 21.64 1.58 16.71
CA LYS A 103 21.67 3.05 16.79
C LYS A 103 21.60 3.72 15.41
N LEU A 104 20.65 3.23 14.60
CA LEU A 104 20.31 3.79 13.29
C LEU A 104 18.92 4.43 13.33
N SER A 105 18.60 5.30 12.36
CA SER A 105 17.31 5.97 12.31
C SER A 105 16.15 4.97 12.31
N ILE A 106 15.06 5.35 12.94
CA ILE A 106 13.90 4.45 13.11
C ILE A 106 13.31 4.01 11.78
N GLU A 107 13.30 4.88 10.76
CA GLU A 107 12.82 4.56 9.43
C GLU A 107 13.65 3.45 8.78
N TYR A 108 14.99 3.52 8.93
CA TYR A 108 15.90 2.50 8.40
C TYR A 108 15.72 1.16 9.13
N ILE A 109 15.68 1.19 10.46
CA ILE A 109 15.46 -0.02 11.28
C ILE A 109 14.12 -0.65 10.95
N PHE A 110 13.04 0.13 10.88
CA PHE A 110 11.73 -0.38 10.56
C PHE A 110 11.68 -1.02 9.17
N GLN A 111 12.23 -0.35 8.15
CA GLN A 111 12.29 -0.89 6.79
C GLN A 111 13.09 -2.21 6.72
N ASP A 112 14.22 -2.30 7.45
CA ASP A 112 15.04 -3.52 7.49
C ASP A 112 14.31 -4.69 8.17
N VAL A 113 13.65 -4.44 9.31
CA VAL A 113 12.84 -5.43 10.01
C VAL A 113 11.69 -5.89 9.13
N LEU A 114 10.94 -4.96 8.55
CA LEU A 114 9.81 -5.27 7.66
C LEU A 114 10.22 -6.15 6.48
N ARG A 115 11.34 -5.84 5.81
CA ARG A 115 11.86 -6.65 4.71
C ARG A 115 12.17 -8.08 5.13
N ARG A 116 12.74 -8.27 6.33
CA ARG A 116 13.02 -9.60 6.87
C ARG A 116 11.75 -10.36 7.20
N TYR A 117 10.77 -9.69 7.80
CA TYR A 117 9.45 -10.27 8.04
C TYR A 117 8.81 -10.78 6.75
N ILE A 118 8.73 -9.94 5.74
CA ILE A 118 8.19 -10.30 4.43
C ILE A 118 8.92 -11.48 3.82
N LYS A 119 10.27 -11.50 3.91
CA LYS A 119 11.08 -12.60 3.41
C LYS A 119 10.75 -13.92 4.11
N VAL A 120 10.71 -13.92 5.44
CA VAL A 120 10.37 -15.12 6.23
C VAL A 120 8.99 -15.66 5.84
N PHE A 121 7.97 -14.79 5.76
CA PHE A 121 6.63 -15.21 5.35
C PHE A 121 6.58 -15.72 3.90
N SER A 122 7.40 -15.15 3.00
CA SER A 122 7.46 -15.58 1.60
C SER A 122 8.11 -16.95 1.40
N GLU A 123 8.97 -17.37 2.33
CA GLU A 123 9.66 -18.67 2.33
C GLU A 123 8.83 -19.79 3.01
N MET A 124 7.75 -19.44 3.72
CA MET A 124 6.84 -20.42 4.31
C MET A 124 5.97 -21.08 3.24
N ASP A 125 5.81 -22.41 3.34
CA ASP A 125 4.94 -23.15 2.41
C ASP A 125 3.48 -23.19 2.93
N ASP A 126 2.91 -22.00 3.16
CA ASP A 126 1.55 -21.81 3.63
C ASP A 126 0.91 -20.69 2.82
N GLU A 127 -0.11 -21.03 2.02
CA GLU A 127 -0.80 -20.06 1.15
C GLU A 127 -1.50 -18.96 1.93
N TYR A 128 -2.05 -19.25 3.10
CA TYR A 128 -2.68 -18.26 3.96
C TYR A 128 -1.66 -17.20 4.43
N LEU A 129 -0.45 -17.62 4.79
CA LEU A 129 0.62 -16.70 5.19
C LEU A 129 1.14 -15.88 4.00
N LYS A 130 1.21 -16.48 2.81
CA LYS A 130 1.57 -15.76 1.58
C LYS A 130 0.58 -14.63 1.24
N GLU A 131 -0.73 -14.86 1.44
CA GLU A 131 -1.75 -13.82 1.26
C GLU A 131 -1.54 -12.65 2.24
N ARG A 132 -1.07 -12.93 3.47
CA ARG A 132 -0.78 -11.91 4.47
C ARG A 132 0.39 -10.99 4.13
N ILE A 133 1.28 -11.41 3.23
CA ILE A 133 2.40 -10.56 2.77
C ILE A 133 1.89 -9.24 2.18
N SER A 134 0.80 -9.29 1.43
CA SER A 134 0.18 -8.08 0.87
C SER A 134 -0.28 -7.12 1.98
N ASP A 135 -0.92 -7.65 3.04
CA ASP A 135 -1.40 -6.86 4.16
C ASP A 135 -0.22 -6.25 4.94
N ILE A 136 0.84 -7.05 5.20
CA ILE A 136 2.06 -6.60 5.87
C ILE A 136 2.75 -5.48 5.06
N ASN A 137 2.83 -5.63 3.75
CA ASN A 137 3.40 -4.61 2.86
C ASN A 137 2.58 -3.31 2.87
N ASP A 138 1.26 -3.40 2.83
CA ASP A 138 0.37 -2.23 2.83
C ASP A 138 0.51 -1.45 4.15
N VAL A 139 0.39 -2.13 5.28
CA VAL A 139 0.57 -1.54 6.61
C VAL A 139 1.99 -0.97 6.77
N GLY A 140 3.01 -1.74 6.37
CA GLY A 140 4.40 -1.33 6.48
C GLY A 140 4.72 -0.07 5.67
N ARG A 141 4.23 0.05 4.44
CA ARG A 141 4.36 1.27 3.62
C ARG A 141 3.70 2.47 4.30
N ARG A 142 2.55 2.28 4.92
CA ARG A 142 1.80 3.33 5.61
C ARG A 142 2.52 3.81 6.87
N ILE A 143 3.04 2.87 7.69
CA ILE A 143 3.86 3.22 8.86
C ILE A 143 5.11 3.99 8.41
N LEU A 144 5.80 3.52 7.37
CA LEU A 144 7.00 4.18 6.85
C LEU A 144 6.71 5.59 6.35
N ARG A 145 5.60 5.77 5.61
CA ARG A 145 5.13 7.09 5.16
C ARG A 145 4.92 8.04 6.34
N ASN A 146 4.26 7.58 7.39
CA ASN A 146 4.01 8.38 8.60
C ASN A 146 5.31 8.70 9.34
N LEU A 147 6.27 7.76 9.41
CA LEU A 147 7.59 7.97 10.00
C LEU A 147 8.41 9.07 9.28
N ILE A 148 8.38 9.09 7.95
CA ILE A 148 9.11 10.09 7.16
C ILE A 148 8.35 11.43 7.04
N GLY A 149 7.14 11.51 7.58
CA GLY A 149 6.31 12.73 7.51
C GLY A 149 5.84 13.06 6.09
N ALA A 150 5.81 12.08 5.18
CA ALA A 150 5.27 12.28 3.84
C ALA A 150 3.75 12.50 3.96
N LYS A 151 3.34 13.73 3.72
CA LYS A 151 1.93 14.12 3.73
C LYS A 151 1.30 13.64 2.43
N GLU A 152 0.15 12.96 2.55
CA GLU A 152 -0.86 12.71 1.53
C GLU A 152 -0.80 11.36 0.82
N ASP A 153 -1.94 10.73 0.88
CA ASP A 153 -2.34 9.66 -0.03
C ASP A 153 -2.54 10.29 -1.42
N ILE A 154 -1.61 10.04 -2.33
CA ILE A 154 -1.58 10.64 -3.67
C ILE A 154 -2.90 10.39 -4.40
N LEU A 155 -3.51 9.20 -4.19
CA LEU A 155 -4.75 8.82 -4.87
C LEU A 155 -5.99 9.57 -4.34
N SER A 156 -5.97 10.02 -3.09
CA SER A 156 -7.05 10.84 -2.52
C SER A 156 -6.99 12.30 -2.99
N ASN A 157 -5.81 12.76 -3.41
CA ASN A 157 -5.54 14.17 -3.73
C ASN A 157 -5.29 14.46 -5.22
N LEU A 158 -5.72 13.56 -6.10
CA LEU A 158 -5.65 13.76 -7.55
C LEU A 158 -6.44 15.01 -7.95
N LYS A 159 -5.77 15.95 -8.62
CA LYS A 159 -6.38 17.22 -9.10
C LYS A 159 -7.10 17.08 -10.44
N GLU A 160 -6.75 16.05 -11.21
CA GLU A 160 -7.28 15.79 -12.55
C GLU A 160 -7.93 14.41 -12.62
N LYS A 161 -8.82 14.24 -13.61
CA LYS A 161 -9.41 12.93 -13.93
C LYS A 161 -8.41 12.09 -14.70
N VAL A 162 -7.93 11.00 -14.09
CA VAL A 162 -6.89 10.13 -14.63
C VAL A 162 -7.31 8.67 -14.70
N ILE A 163 -6.54 7.88 -15.47
CA ILE A 163 -6.51 6.43 -15.39
C ILE A 163 -5.28 6.05 -14.58
N VAL A 164 -5.49 5.41 -13.43
CA VAL A 164 -4.40 4.98 -12.54
C VAL A 164 -3.75 3.73 -13.11
N ILE A 165 -2.44 3.79 -13.29
CA ILE A 165 -1.60 2.68 -13.74
C ILE A 165 -0.70 2.31 -12.58
N ALA A 166 -0.74 1.05 -12.15
CA ALA A 166 0.08 0.57 -11.04
C ALA A 166 0.61 -0.84 -11.30
N TYR A 167 1.69 -1.21 -10.64
CA TYR A 167 2.11 -2.61 -10.60
C TYR A 167 1.07 -3.44 -9.83
N ASP A 168 0.66 -2.95 -8.67
CA ASP A 168 -0.41 -3.48 -7.82
C ASP A 168 -1.09 -2.34 -7.09
N LEU A 169 -2.32 -2.56 -6.64
CA LEU A 169 -3.08 -1.65 -5.78
C LEU A 169 -3.51 -2.40 -4.52
N SER A 170 -3.06 -1.90 -3.40
CA SER A 170 -3.44 -2.44 -2.10
C SER A 170 -4.91 -2.14 -1.77
N PRO A 171 -5.49 -2.84 -0.78
CA PRO A 171 -6.80 -2.51 -0.25
C PRO A 171 -6.91 -1.06 0.20
N SER A 172 -5.88 -0.55 0.86
CA SER A 172 -5.81 0.84 1.30
C SER A 172 -5.77 1.83 0.14
N ASP A 173 -5.02 1.53 -0.93
CA ASP A 173 -4.94 2.36 -2.13
C ASP A 173 -6.31 2.48 -2.79
N THR A 174 -6.98 1.34 -3.01
CA THR A 174 -8.30 1.32 -3.64
C THR A 174 -9.39 1.96 -2.78
N ALA A 175 -9.31 1.81 -1.46
CA ALA A 175 -10.25 2.43 -0.53
C ALA A 175 -10.16 3.96 -0.50
N THR A 176 -8.99 4.54 -0.79
CA THR A 176 -8.80 6.00 -0.81
C THR A 176 -9.13 6.64 -2.16
N MET A 177 -9.36 5.83 -3.20
CA MET A 177 -9.73 6.35 -4.53
C MET A 177 -11.11 7.01 -4.52
N HIS A 178 -11.19 8.18 -5.11
CA HIS A 178 -12.47 8.85 -5.36
C HIS A 178 -12.90 8.70 -6.83
N LYS A 179 -14.11 8.20 -7.08
CA LYS A 179 -14.74 8.12 -8.43
C LYS A 179 -14.68 9.44 -9.22
N LYS A 180 -14.61 10.57 -8.52
CA LYS A 180 -14.55 11.89 -9.18
C LYS A 180 -13.27 12.07 -10.00
N ASN A 181 -12.15 11.53 -9.52
CA ASN A 181 -10.81 11.77 -10.06
C ASN A 181 -10.18 10.52 -10.69
N VAL A 182 -10.65 9.32 -10.35
CA VAL A 182 -10.21 8.06 -10.97
C VAL A 182 -11.25 7.60 -11.98
N LYS A 183 -10.97 7.74 -13.28
CA LYS A 183 -11.84 7.26 -14.37
C LYS A 183 -11.81 5.75 -14.52
N GLY A 184 -10.67 5.14 -14.23
CA GLY A 184 -10.41 3.72 -14.31
C GLY A 184 -9.03 3.41 -13.81
N PHE A 185 -8.69 2.13 -13.66
CA PHE A 185 -7.32 1.73 -13.36
C PHE A 185 -6.92 0.44 -14.06
N ALA A 186 -5.61 0.28 -14.16
CA ALA A 186 -5.02 -0.92 -14.75
C ALA A 186 -3.78 -1.33 -13.96
N THR A 187 -3.62 -2.64 -13.69
CA THR A 187 -2.51 -3.18 -12.91
C THR A 187 -1.76 -4.28 -13.64
N ASP A 188 -0.45 -4.38 -13.37
CA ASP A 188 0.39 -5.44 -13.92
C ASP A 188 0.03 -6.80 -13.32
N ILE A 189 -0.23 -6.85 -12.02
CA ILE A 189 -0.66 -8.08 -11.34
C ILE A 189 -2.12 -8.01 -10.91
N GLY A 190 -2.63 -9.14 -10.45
CA GLY A 190 -3.99 -9.29 -9.96
C GLY A 190 -4.82 -10.27 -10.79
N GLY A 191 -5.88 -10.79 -10.19
CA GLY A 191 -6.82 -11.72 -10.78
C GLY A 191 -8.27 -11.31 -10.54
N ARG A 192 -9.23 -12.10 -11.04
CA ARG A 192 -10.68 -11.83 -10.90
C ARG A 192 -11.16 -11.76 -9.45
N THR A 193 -10.46 -12.42 -8.55
CA THR A 193 -10.75 -12.50 -7.11
C THR A 193 -9.82 -11.65 -6.26
N SER A 194 -8.89 -10.90 -6.87
CA SER A 194 -8.03 -10.00 -6.14
C SER A 194 -8.81 -8.88 -5.46
N HIS A 195 -8.29 -8.34 -4.36
CA HIS A 195 -8.88 -7.20 -3.65
C HIS A 195 -9.14 -6.03 -4.60
N THR A 196 -8.18 -5.75 -5.47
CA THR A 196 -8.25 -4.73 -6.51
C THR A 196 -9.48 -4.93 -7.40
N ALA A 197 -9.74 -6.16 -7.85
CA ALA A 197 -10.90 -6.48 -8.69
C ALA A 197 -12.23 -6.37 -7.92
N ILE A 198 -12.26 -6.80 -6.65
CA ILE A 198 -13.44 -6.70 -5.79
C ILE A 198 -13.79 -5.23 -5.53
N MET A 199 -12.79 -4.43 -5.16
CA MET A 199 -12.97 -3.00 -4.90
C MET A 199 -13.38 -2.23 -6.16
N ALA A 200 -12.78 -2.56 -7.33
CA ALA A 200 -13.16 -1.96 -8.61
C ALA A 200 -14.65 -2.13 -8.91
N LYS A 201 -15.17 -3.35 -8.73
CA LYS A 201 -16.59 -3.66 -8.92
C LYS A 201 -17.48 -2.90 -7.97
N SER A 202 -17.11 -2.88 -6.70
CA SER A 202 -17.90 -2.22 -5.66
C SER A 202 -17.90 -0.70 -5.82
N LEU A 203 -16.79 -0.13 -6.26
CA LEU A 203 -16.68 1.29 -6.60
C LEU A 203 -17.23 1.60 -8.00
N GLU A 204 -17.64 0.60 -8.80
CA GLU A 204 -18.07 0.75 -10.20
C GLU A 204 -17.04 1.55 -11.04
N ILE A 205 -15.75 1.38 -10.77
CA ILE A 205 -14.67 1.99 -11.52
C ILE A 205 -14.20 0.98 -12.56
N PRO A 206 -14.19 1.30 -13.87
CA PRO A 206 -13.67 0.42 -14.91
C PRO A 206 -12.24 0.00 -14.63
N ALA A 207 -11.94 -1.31 -14.70
CA ALA A 207 -10.64 -1.81 -14.32
C ALA A 207 -10.20 -3.06 -15.09
N VAL A 208 -8.91 -3.11 -15.41
CA VAL A 208 -8.23 -4.27 -16.01
C VAL A 208 -7.02 -4.62 -15.16
N VAL A 209 -6.86 -5.90 -14.81
CA VAL A 209 -5.75 -6.39 -14.00
C VAL A 209 -4.97 -7.47 -14.75
N GLY A 210 -3.77 -7.84 -14.28
CA GLY A 210 -2.96 -8.89 -14.90
C GLY A 210 -2.39 -8.51 -16.27
N LEU A 211 -1.96 -7.27 -16.46
CA LEU A 211 -1.37 -6.77 -17.70
C LEU A 211 0.14 -7.02 -17.81
N GLU A 212 0.78 -7.49 -16.75
CA GLU A 212 2.17 -7.97 -16.61
C GLU A 212 3.27 -6.92 -16.86
N VAL A 213 3.11 -6.09 -17.87
CA VAL A 213 4.19 -5.18 -18.33
C VAL A 213 3.74 -3.72 -18.54
N LEU A 214 2.52 -3.38 -18.15
CA LEU A 214 1.94 -2.06 -18.42
C LEU A 214 2.77 -0.92 -17.79
N THR A 215 3.18 -1.07 -16.53
CA THR A 215 3.97 -0.05 -15.82
C THR A 215 5.34 0.20 -16.46
N LYS A 216 5.87 -0.76 -17.23
CA LYS A 216 7.13 -0.64 -17.98
C LYS A 216 6.93 0.00 -19.36
N LYS A 217 5.68 0.07 -19.85
CA LYS A 217 5.34 0.58 -21.18
C LYS A 217 4.78 1.99 -21.16
N VAL A 218 4.31 2.44 -20.00
CA VAL A 218 3.79 3.80 -19.79
C VAL A 218 4.92 4.68 -19.27
N GLU A 219 5.23 5.77 -20.01
CA GLU A 219 6.20 6.80 -19.66
C GLU A 219 5.49 8.03 -19.07
#